data_3cde721ddb2bc59f420131c719be18c1
#
_entry.id   3cde721ddb2bc59f420131c719be18c1
#
_cell.length_a   1.000
_cell.length_b   1.000
_cell.length_c   1.000
_cell.angle_alpha   90.00
_cell.angle_beta   90.00
_cell.angle_gamma   90.00
#
_symmetry.space_group_name_H-M   'P 1'
#
loop_
_entity.id
_entity.type
_entity.pdbx_description
1 polymer ?
#
loop_
_entity_poly.entity_id
_entity_poly.type
_entity_poly.pdbx_seq_one_letter_code
_entity_poly.pdbx_strand_id
1 'polypeptide(L)'
;VPKPERPGWRTAFDWAVLVAVCALVGTFFYRLSVGSDQAATEKAEVAREIEHLIDLGVWGQDTTGKAQPPESAARPVPTTVRAKRIWVMNRMAVDGTLWRRDVMKRHGLTSEKMIAAWETGQYQANARAHPEVGRHLEARLAAITELEKTAAAWTDEHIAALARESALPASEIRDIIPPEPVRPPPGEVRLVEALLEIHRHLVRIDARVEYAGGRELRFQREEDLRRFQQLIAAAGEAAAAVDQGRQAKAAKQAAAFNRLIR
;
A
#
# COMPACT_ATOMS: atom_id res chain seq x y z
N VAL A 1 -9.23 16.46 -27.57
CA VAL A 1 -8.82 15.10 -27.23
C VAL A 1 -9.58 14.71 -25.97
N PRO A 2 -10.45 13.68 -25.99
CA PRO A 2 -11.18 13.28 -24.80
C PRO A 2 -10.20 12.71 -23.79
N LYS A 3 -10.32 13.15 -22.52
CA LYS A 3 -9.58 12.56 -21.38
C LYS A 3 -9.93 11.06 -21.31
N PRO A 4 -8.94 10.16 -21.12
CA PRO A 4 -9.23 8.77 -20.90
C PRO A 4 -10.06 8.62 -19.62
N GLU A 5 -11.27 8.09 -19.75
CA GLU A 5 -12.09 7.70 -18.61
C GLU A 5 -11.33 6.67 -17.80
N ARG A 6 -11.12 6.95 -16.52
CA ARG A 6 -10.56 5.98 -15.56
C ARG A 6 -11.51 4.79 -15.49
N PRO A 7 -11.03 3.55 -15.57
CA PRO A 7 -11.90 2.39 -15.54
C PRO A 7 -12.71 2.38 -14.24
N GLY A 8 -14.04 2.42 -14.35
CA GLY A 8 -15.00 2.61 -13.26
C GLY A 8 -15.01 1.51 -12.19
N TRP A 9 -14.28 0.40 -12.40
CA TRP A 9 -14.16 -0.68 -11.42
C TRP A 9 -13.28 -0.33 -10.22
N ARG A 10 -12.29 0.58 -10.36
CA ARG A 10 -11.46 1.05 -9.22
C ARG A 10 -12.28 1.91 -8.26
N THR A 11 -13.10 2.81 -8.79
CA THR A 11 -14.01 3.62 -7.96
C THR A 11 -15.10 2.76 -7.33
N ALA A 12 -15.63 1.74 -8.03
CA ALA A 12 -16.62 0.82 -7.48
C ALA A 12 -16.07 -0.03 -6.32
N PHE A 13 -14.81 -0.47 -6.40
CA PHE A 13 -14.16 -1.23 -5.35
C PHE A 13 -13.89 -0.38 -4.10
N ASP A 14 -13.41 0.86 -4.29
CA ASP A 14 -13.18 1.80 -3.20
C ASP A 14 -14.50 2.18 -2.49
N TRP A 15 -15.58 2.37 -3.24
CA TRP A 15 -16.92 2.57 -2.70
C TRP A 15 -17.49 1.34 -2.00
N ALA A 16 -17.23 0.15 -2.50
CA ALA A 16 -17.68 -1.09 -1.85
C ALA A 16 -17.00 -1.30 -0.49
N VAL A 17 -15.71 -1.01 -0.38
CA VAL A 17 -14.98 -1.03 0.88
C VAL A 17 -15.51 0.03 1.85
N LEU A 18 -15.73 1.24 1.37
CA LEU A 18 -16.28 2.33 2.18
C LEU A 18 -17.70 2.01 2.67
N VAL A 19 -18.58 1.51 1.79
CA VAL A 19 -19.95 1.10 2.13
C VAL A 19 -19.96 -0.09 3.09
N ALA A 20 -19.07 -1.08 2.92
CA ALA A 20 -18.94 -2.19 3.84
C ALA A 20 -18.50 -1.73 5.24
N VAL A 21 -17.55 -0.79 5.32
CA VAL A 21 -17.13 -0.18 6.59
C VAL A 21 -18.27 0.61 7.21
N CYS A 22 -18.98 1.43 6.44
CA CYS A 22 -20.13 2.21 6.94
C CYS A 22 -21.31 1.33 7.37
N ALA A 23 -21.63 0.25 6.66
CA ALA A 23 -22.67 -0.71 7.03
C ALA A 23 -22.30 -1.50 8.29
N LEU A 24 -21.03 -1.88 8.45
CA LEU A 24 -20.51 -2.52 9.66
C LEU A 24 -20.58 -1.57 10.86
N VAL A 25 -20.19 -0.31 10.67
CA VAL A 25 -20.28 0.74 11.68
C VAL A 25 -21.73 0.96 12.10
N GLY A 26 -22.68 1.05 11.15
CA GLY A 26 -24.11 1.22 11.42
C GLY A 26 -24.72 0.03 12.19
N THR A 27 -24.38 -1.19 11.80
CA THR A 27 -24.87 -2.41 12.48
C THR A 27 -24.29 -2.54 13.89
N PHE A 28 -23.06 -2.12 14.07
CA PHE A 28 -22.36 -2.08 15.33
C PHE A 28 -23.01 -1.07 16.31
N PHE A 29 -23.29 0.15 15.85
CA PHE A 29 -24.01 1.15 16.66
C PHE A 29 -25.40 0.70 17.08
N TYR A 30 -26.13 0.01 16.22
CA TYR A 30 -27.45 -0.54 16.55
C TYR A 30 -27.38 -1.60 17.66
N ARG A 31 -26.39 -2.52 17.63
CA ARG A 31 -26.23 -3.55 18.69
C ARG A 31 -25.70 -3.00 20.01
N LEU A 32 -25.02 -1.87 19.99
CA LEU A 32 -24.48 -1.22 21.19
C LEU A 32 -25.54 -0.39 21.97
N SER A 33 -26.78 -0.26 21.50
CA SER A 33 -27.78 0.64 22.10
C SER A 33 -28.40 0.18 23.43
N VAL A 34 -27.99 -0.97 24.00
CA VAL A 34 -28.57 -1.51 25.24
C VAL A 34 -27.46 -1.86 26.24
N GLY A 35 -27.29 -1.08 27.31
CA GLY A 35 -26.39 -1.45 28.43
C GLY A 35 -25.94 -0.32 29.36
N SER A 36 -25.39 -0.69 30.51
CA SER A 36 -24.92 0.12 31.65
C SER A 36 -23.83 1.18 31.32
N ASP A 37 -23.47 2.04 32.28
CA ASP A 37 -22.45 3.11 32.14
C ASP A 37 -21.07 2.60 31.63
N GLN A 38 -20.69 1.38 32.00
CA GLN A 38 -19.47 0.75 31.45
C GLN A 38 -19.59 0.48 29.94
N ALA A 39 -20.76 0.04 29.50
CA ALA A 39 -21.01 -0.16 28.07
C ALA A 39 -21.08 1.18 27.31
N ALA A 40 -21.47 2.27 27.96
CA ALA A 40 -21.44 3.60 27.36
C ALA A 40 -20.00 4.10 27.15
N THR A 41 -19.09 3.85 28.09
CA THR A 41 -17.67 4.18 27.99
C THR A 41 -17.01 3.37 26.89
N GLU A 42 -17.23 2.06 26.85
CA GLU A 42 -16.72 1.18 25.80
C GLU A 42 -17.20 1.62 24.42
N LYS A 43 -18.49 1.95 24.29
CA LYS A 43 -19.07 2.51 23.06
C LYS A 43 -18.33 3.74 22.57
N ALA A 44 -18.12 4.71 23.46
CA ALA A 44 -17.48 5.97 23.13
C ALA A 44 -16.03 5.79 22.72
N GLU A 45 -15.29 4.90 23.38
CA GLU A 45 -13.92 4.57 23.03
C GLU A 45 -13.83 3.85 21.68
N VAL A 46 -14.65 2.81 21.48
CA VAL A 46 -14.70 2.04 20.25
C VAL A 46 -15.12 2.93 19.07
N ALA A 47 -16.11 3.80 19.25
CA ALA A 47 -16.54 4.73 18.21
C ALA A 47 -15.40 5.66 17.77
N ARG A 48 -14.64 6.22 18.71
CA ARG A 48 -13.48 7.05 18.43
C ARG A 48 -12.39 6.29 17.64
N GLU A 49 -12.14 5.04 18.01
CA GLU A 49 -11.12 4.24 17.32
C GLU A 49 -11.56 3.84 15.90
N ILE A 50 -12.86 3.63 15.69
CA ILE A 50 -13.42 3.36 14.35
C ILE A 50 -13.37 4.63 13.48
N GLU A 51 -13.77 5.78 14.00
CA GLU A 51 -13.67 7.06 13.30
C GLU A 51 -12.23 7.31 12.84
N HIS A 52 -11.29 7.07 13.74
CA HIS A 52 -9.88 7.15 13.42
C HIS A 52 -9.44 6.16 12.32
N LEU A 53 -9.95 4.92 12.33
CA LEU A 53 -9.66 3.96 11.27
C LEU A 53 -10.12 4.47 9.89
N ILE A 54 -11.26 5.18 9.85
CA ILE A 54 -11.78 5.81 8.63
C ILE A 54 -10.80 6.91 8.15
N ASP A 55 -10.37 7.79 9.05
CA ASP A 55 -9.40 8.84 8.75
C ASP A 55 -8.07 8.27 8.25
N LEU A 56 -7.61 7.17 8.86
CA LEU A 56 -6.42 6.44 8.41
C LEU A 56 -6.61 5.83 7.02
N GLY A 57 -7.81 5.34 6.72
CA GLY A 57 -8.14 4.84 5.38
C GLY A 57 -8.01 5.93 4.32
N VAL A 58 -8.50 7.13 4.60
CA VAL A 58 -8.36 8.30 3.74
C VAL A 58 -6.89 8.72 3.60
N TRP A 59 -6.17 8.80 4.71
CA TRP A 59 -4.74 9.14 4.70
C TRP A 59 -3.88 8.10 3.95
N GLY A 60 -4.17 6.81 4.13
CA GLY A 60 -3.48 5.72 3.44
C GLY A 60 -3.65 5.73 1.93
N GLN A 61 -4.69 6.41 1.42
CA GLN A 61 -4.93 6.61 -0.01
C GLN A 61 -4.22 7.84 -0.58
N ASP A 62 -3.62 8.69 0.27
CA ASP A 62 -2.84 9.83 -0.21
C ASP A 62 -1.56 9.36 -0.90
N THR A 63 -1.63 9.30 -2.22
CA THR A 63 -0.50 8.96 -3.09
C THR A 63 0.52 10.09 -3.19
N THR A 64 0.17 11.32 -2.80
CA THR A 64 1.06 12.49 -2.87
C THR A 64 2.10 12.51 -1.76
N GLY A 65 1.84 11.77 -0.65
CA GLY A 65 2.69 11.74 0.53
C GLY A 65 2.78 13.05 1.29
N LYS A 66 1.94 14.04 0.91
CA LYS A 66 1.88 15.38 1.54
C LYS A 66 0.98 15.40 2.77
N ALA A 67 0.00 14.50 2.81
CA ALA A 67 -0.86 14.40 3.98
C ALA A 67 -0.03 13.97 5.20
N GLN A 68 -0.11 14.75 6.26
CA GLN A 68 0.42 14.35 7.55
C GLN A 68 -0.40 13.19 8.10
N PRO A 69 0.23 12.25 8.83
CA PRO A 69 -0.52 11.23 9.53
C PRO A 69 -1.53 11.94 10.45
N PRO A 70 -2.77 11.44 10.59
CA PRO A 70 -3.73 11.99 11.53
C PRO A 70 -3.06 12.12 12.91
N GLU A 71 -3.37 13.18 13.66
CA GLU A 71 -2.79 13.48 15.00
C GLU A 71 -2.87 12.34 16.02
N SER A 72 -3.60 11.34 15.69
CA SER A 72 -3.86 10.09 16.37
C SER A 72 -2.64 9.23 16.70
N ALA A 73 -1.47 9.49 16.14
CA ALA A 73 -0.23 8.82 16.54
C ALA A 73 0.13 9.05 18.03
N ALA A 74 -0.40 10.13 18.63
CA ALA A 74 -0.18 10.48 20.03
C ALA A 74 -1.42 10.25 20.94
N ARG A 75 -2.44 9.50 20.46
CA ARG A 75 -3.66 9.26 21.26
C ARG A 75 -3.36 8.40 22.47
N PRO A 76 -3.99 8.70 23.63
CA PRO A 76 -3.88 7.85 24.79
C PRO A 76 -4.45 6.47 24.51
N VAL A 77 -3.86 5.45 25.09
CA VAL A 77 -4.36 4.08 25.04
C VAL A 77 -5.75 4.01 25.65
N PRO A 78 -6.75 3.44 24.99
CA PRO A 78 -8.08 3.24 25.54
C PRO A 78 -8.07 2.38 26.81
N THR A 79 -9.11 2.50 27.62
CA THR A 79 -9.21 1.75 28.89
C THR A 79 -9.83 0.36 28.69
N THR A 80 -10.75 0.23 27.73
CA THR A 80 -11.47 -1.03 27.48
C THR A 80 -10.71 -1.96 26.54
N VAL A 81 -10.81 -3.27 26.77
CA VAL A 81 -10.06 -4.29 25.99
C VAL A 81 -10.42 -4.22 24.51
N ARG A 82 -11.69 -4.02 24.19
CA ARG A 82 -12.14 -3.97 22.80
C ARG A 82 -11.61 -2.74 22.06
N ALA A 83 -11.65 -1.58 22.69
CA ALA A 83 -11.08 -0.36 22.11
C ALA A 83 -9.56 -0.45 21.98
N LYS A 84 -8.85 -1.06 22.95
CA LYS A 84 -7.42 -1.36 22.87
C LYS A 84 -7.06 -2.20 21.65
N ARG A 85 -7.86 -3.21 21.32
CA ARG A 85 -7.65 -4.06 20.14
C ARG A 85 -7.70 -3.24 18.83
N ILE A 86 -8.71 -2.37 18.72
CA ILE A 86 -8.85 -1.49 17.55
C ILE A 86 -7.71 -0.47 17.52
N TRP A 87 -7.35 0.11 18.65
CA TRP A 87 -6.22 1.01 18.80
C TRP A 87 -4.90 0.37 18.35
N VAL A 88 -4.63 -0.88 18.72
CA VAL A 88 -3.45 -1.64 18.29
C VAL A 88 -3.42 -1.79 16.77
N MET A 89 -4.56 -2.11 16.14
CA MET A 89 -4.64 -2.18 14.67
C MET A 89 -4.32 -0.84 14.01
N ASN A 90 -4.90 0.24 14.56
CA ASN A 90 -4.68 1.59 14.05
C ASN A 90 -3.21 1.99 14.16
N ARG A 91 -2.59 1.76 15.33
CA ARG A 91 -1.16 2.03 15.55
C ARG A 91 -0.28 1.23 14.60
N MET A 92 -0.53 -0.07 14.44
CA MET A 92 0.21 -0.90 13.51
C MET A 92 0.11 -0.39 12.06
N ALA A 93 -1.07 0.07 11.64
CA ALA A 93 -1.27 0.61 10.30
C ALA A 93 -0.51 1.93 10.09
N VAL A 94 -0.56 2.85 11.05
CA VAL A 94 0.17 4.14 11.01
C VAL A 94 1.66 3.90 11.01
N ASP A 95 2.16 3.22 12.04
CA ASP A 95 3.60 3.06 12.26
C ASP A 95 4.23 2.24 11.13
N GLY A 96 3.51 1.23 10.62
CA GLY A 96 3.93 0.47 9.45
C GLY A 96 4.01 1.30 8.17
N THR A 97 3.07 2.22 7.98
CA THR A 97 3.10 3.14 6.82
C THR A 97 4.25 4.13 6.94
N LEU A 98 4.47 4.70 8.13
CA LEU A 98 5.59 5.60 8.39
C LEU A 98 6.93 4.91 8.20
N TRP A 99 7.09 3.71 8.75
CA TRP A 99 8.28 2.91 8.56
C TRP A 99 8.58 2.61 7.08
N ARG A 100 7.56 2.21 6.30
CA ARG A 100 7.73 2.00 4.85
C ARG A 100 8.13 3.29 4.14
N ARG A 101 7.53 4.43 4.48
CA ARG A 101 7.91 5.74 3.93
C ARG A 101 9.36 6.09 4.25
N ASP A 102 9.80 5.81 5.47
CA ASP A 102 11.18 6.06 5.90
C ASP A 102 12.17 5.18 5.14
N VAL A 103 11.86 3.90 4.93
CA VAL A 103 12.68 3.02 4.07
C VAL A 103 12.75 3.60 2.67
N MET A 104 11.63 3.93 2.04
CA MET A 104 11.59 4.53 0.71
C MET A 104 12.42 5.83 0.65
N LYS A 105 12.27 6.69 1.65
CA LYS A 105 13.01 7.96 1.75
C LYS A 105 14.52 7.77 1.87
N ARG A 106 15.00 6.77 2.64
CA ARG A 106 16.43 6.43 2.74
C ARG A 106 17.03 6.06 1.39
N HIS A 107 16.26 5.47 0.50
CA HIS A 107 16.66 5.17 -0.87
C HIS A 107 16.43 6.33 -1.84
N GLY A 108 16.14 7.54 -1.35
CA GLY A 108 15.93 8.73 -2.18
C GLY A 108 14.60 8.77 -2.94
N LEU A 109 13.65 7.90 -2.57
CA LEU A 109 12.31 7.85 -3.15
C LEU A 109 11.41 8.80 -2.41
N THR A 110 11.15 9.98 -2.96
CA THR A 110 10.12 10.90 -2.47
C THR A 110 8.83 10.68 -3.27
N SER A 111 7.68 10.95 -2.65
CA SER A 111 6.38 10.80 -3.29
C SER A 111 6.29 11.57 -4.62
N GLU A 112 6.85 12.78 -4.67
CA GLU A 112 6.86 13.61 -5.88
C GLU A 112 7.68 12.99 -7.01
N LYS A 113 8.84 12.41 -6.69
CA LYS A 113 9.68 11.71 -7.69
C LYS A 113 9.04 10.39 -8.13
N MET A 114 8.36 9.68 -7.24
CA MET A 114 7.64 8.45 -7.59
C MET A 114 6.49 8.73 -8.55
N ILE A 115 5.73 9.79 -8.33
CA ILE A 115 4.61 10.19 -9.18
C ILE A 115 5.14 10.68 -10.52
N ALA A 116 6.15 11.54 -10.54
CA ALA A 116 6.75 12.05 -11.76
C ALA A 116 7.34 10.94 -12.65
N ALA A 117 7.98 9.93 -12.07
CA ALA A 117 8.49 8.78 -12.84
C ALA A 117 7.40 7.87 -13.40
N TRP A 118 6.20 7.88 -12.81
CA TRP A 118 5.10 6.98 -13.14
C TRP A 118 4.01 7.65 -13.97
N GLU A 119 3.73 8.95 -13.76
CA GLU A 119 2.76 9.74 -14.52
C GLU A 119 3.27 10.13 -15.90
N THR A 120 4.57 10.13 -16.09
CA THR A 120 5.11 10.31 -17.43
C THR A 120 4.83 9.03 -18.20
N GLY A 121 3.65 8.91 -18.81
CA GLY A 121 3.41 8.02 -19.95
C GLY A 121 4.41 8.27 -21.11
N GLN A 122 5.31 9.20 -20.93
CA GLN A 122 6.58 9.50 -21.55
C GLN A 122 7.69 8.48 -21.23
N TYR A 123 7.50 7.60 -20.23
CA TYR A 123 8.47 6.53 -19.94
C TYR A 123 8.75 5.66 -21.17
N GLN A 124 7.72 5.34 -21.92
CA GLN A 124 7.86 4.60 -23.19
C GLN A 124 8.38 5.47 -24.34
N ALA A 125 8.12 6.79 -24.28
CA ALA A 125 8.47 7.70 -25.36
C ALA A 125 9.88 8.30 -25.28
N ASN A 126 10.56 8.19 -24.13
CA ASN A 126 11.82 8.90 -23.92
C ASN A 126 12.75 8.19 -22.92
N ALA A 127 13.03 6.91 -23.13
CA ALA A 127 14.09 6.23 -22.36
C ALA A 127 15.44 6.98 -22.45
N ARG A 128 15.71 7.71 -23.54
CA ARG A 128 16.85 8.62 -23.72
C ARG A 128 16.79 9.84 -22.79
N ALA A 129 15.59 10.43 -22.64
CA ALA A 129 15.44 11.69 -21.92
C ALA A 129 15.48 11.52 -20.39
N HIS A 130 15.39 10.28 -19.87
CA HIS A 130 15.27 10.03 -18.44
C HIS A 130 16.26 8.96 -17.93
N PRO A 131 17.58 9.22 -17.93
CA PRO A 131 18.56 8.35 -17.25
C PRO A 131 18.21 8.21 -15.75
N GLU A 132 17.41 9.12 -15.21
CA GLU A 132 16.90 9.08 -13.85
C GLU A 132 15.91 7.94 -13.61
N VAL A 133 15.20 7.47 -14.65
CA VAL A 133 14.24 6.37 -14.50
C VAL A 133 14.92 5.08 -14.08
N GLY A 134 16.06 4.75 -14.70
CA GLY A 134 16.85 3.58 -14.31
C GLY A 134 17.30 3.66 -12.86
N ARG A 135 17.87 4.79 -12.46
CA ARG A 135 18.30 5.05 -11.07
C ARG A 135 17.12 4.97 -10.09
N HIS A 136 15.95 5.48 -10.50
CA HIS A 136 14.77 5.42 -9.68
C HIS A 136 14.23 3.99 -9.50
N LEU A 137 14.23 3.19 -10.57
CA LEU A 137 13.85 1.78 -10.50
C LEU A 137 14.83 0.95 -9.66
N GLU A 138 16.13 1.21 -9.77
CA GLU A 138 17.16 0.58 -8.96
C GLU A 138 16.99 0.94 -7.46
N ALA A 139 16.77 2.20 -7.16
CA ALA A 139 16.49 2.66 -5.80
C ALA A 139 15.20 2.00 -5.24
N ARG A 140 14.16 1.90 -6.07
CA ARG A 140 12.91 1.24 -5.68
C ARG A 140 13.11 -0.25 -5.43
N LEU A 141 13.86 -0.94 -6.28
CA LEU A 141 14.19 -2.35 -6.10
C LEU A 141 14.93 -2.57 -4.78
N ALA A 142 15.94 -1.74 -4.49
CA ALA A 142 16.69 -1.79 -3.25
C ALA A 142 15.78 -1.57 -2.02
N ALA A 143 14.91 -0.56 -2.08
CA ALA A 143 13.98 -0.25 -0.99
C ALA A 143 12.99 -1.40 -0.73
N ILE A 144 12.38 -1.98 -1.78
CA ILE A 144 11.44 -3.09 -1.65
C ILE A 144 12.15 -4.33 -1.11
N THR A 145 13.36 -4.60 -1.56
CA THR A 145 14.18 -5.71 -1.07
C THR A 145 14.53 -5.54 0.42
N GLU A 146 14.85 -4.31 0.85
CA GLU A 146 15.05 -4.01 2.28
C GLU A 146 13.77 -4.26 3.08
N LEU A 147 12.62 -3.76 2.58
CA LEU A 147 11.33 -3.99 3.22
C LEU A 147 11.01 -5.48 3.37
N GLU A 148 11.24 -6.30 2.34
CA GLU A 148 11.02 -7.74 2.43
C GLU A 148 11.89 -8.40 3.48
N LYS A 149 13.17 -8.02 3.56
CA LYS A 149 14.13 -8.60 4.52
C LYS A 149 13.85 -8.20 5.97
N THR A 150 13.36 -6.98 6.19
CA THR A 150 13.26 -6.41 7.54
C THR A 150 11.84 -6.39 8.10
N ALA A 151 10.81 -6.65 7.28
CA ALA A 151 9.40 -6.58 7.69
C ALA A 151 9.05 -7.48 8.87
N ALA A 152 9.58 -8.71 8.91
CA ALA A 152 9.29 -9.65 9.99
C ALA A 152 9.87 -9.17 11.33
N ALA A 153 11.15 -8.80 11.35
CA ALA A 153 11.81 -8.30 12.54
C ALA A 153 11.15 -7.02 13.06
N TRP A 154 10.86 -6.06 12.15
CA TRP A 154 10.14 -4.84 12.51
C TRP A 154 8.77 -5.16 13.12
N THR A 155 8.01 -6.09 12.54
CA THR A 155 6.69 -6.49 13.04
C THR A 155 6.78 -7.07 14.45
N ASP A 156 7.74 -7.95 14.71
CA ASP A 156 7.91 -8.57 16.03
C ASP A 156 8.31 -7.54 17.10
N GLU A 157 9.24 -6.65 16.79
CA GLU A 157 9.65 -5.57 17.69
C GLU A 157 8.49 -4.61 17.98
N HIS A 158 7.71 -4.30 16.96
CA HIS A 158 6.57 -3.39 17.09
C HIS A 158 5.42 -4.01 17.88
N ILE A 159 5.13 -5.32 17.69
CA ILE A 159 4.18 -6.06 18.52
C ILE A 159 4.61 -6.03 19.99
N ALA A 160 5.90 -6.21 20.27
CA ALA A 160 6.41 -6.14 21.64
C ALA A 160 6.25 -4.73 22.26
N ALA A 161 6.41 -3.67 21.47
CA ALA A 161 6.17 -2.29 21.89
C ALA A 161 4.69 -2.07 22.18
N LEU A 162 3.80 -2.44 21.26
CA LEU A 162 2.34 -2.30 21.43
C LEU A 162 1.82 -3.10 22.62
N ALA A 163 2.39 -4.28 22.90
CA ALA A 163 2.02 -5.08 24.07
C ALA A 163 2.34 -4.34 25.39
N ARG A 164 3.49 -3.67 25.44
CA ARG A 164 3.86 -2.86 26.61
C ARG A 164 2.96 -1.64 26.78
N GLU A 165 2.65 -0.94 25.69
CA GLU A 165 1.82 0.26 25.71
C GLU A 165 0.35 -0.05 26.05
N SER A 166 -0.24 -1.06 25.42
CA SER A 166 -1.66 -1.41 25.58
C SER A 166 -1.94 -2.27 26.80
N ALA A 167 -0.92 -2.88 27.40
CA ALA A 167 -1.06 -3.93 28.40
C ALA A 167 -1.88 -5.14 27.91
N LEU A 168 -1.90 -5.40 26.60
CA LEU A 168 -2.44 -6.62 26.01
C LEU A 168 -1.31 -7.64 25.83
N PRO A 169 -1.58 -8.95 26.00
CA PRO A 169 -0.59 -9.99 25.70
C PRO A 169 -0.13 -9.93 24.24
N ALA A 170 1.16 -10.13 23.98
CA ALA A 170 1.71 -10.13 22.62
C ALA A 170 1.07 -11.22 21.73
N SER A 171 0.67 -12.36 22.30
CA SER A 171 -0.09 -13.40 21.60
C SER A 171 -1.43 -12.89 21.09
N GLU A 172 -2.18 -12.16 21.92
CA GLU A 172 -3.46 -11.56 21.57
C GLU A 172 -3.28 -10.52 20.45
N ILE A 173 -2.22 -9.72 20.52
CA ILE A 173 -1.90 -8.76 19.45
C ILE A 173 -1.60 -9.47 18.13
N ARG A 174 -0.86 -10.59 18.15
CA ARG A 174 -0.60 -11.40 16.95
C ARG A 174 -1.87 -11.98 16.32
N ASP A 175 -2.86 -12.32 17.14
CA ASP A 175 -4.15 -12.84 16.66
C ASP A 175 -5.01 -11.74 15.97
N ILE A 176 -4.82 -10.50 16.37
CA ILE A 176 -5.54 -9.33 15.84
C ILE A 176 -4.89 -8.82 14.55
N ILE A 177 -3.56 -8.76 14.52
CA ILE A 177 -2.81 -8.18 13.41
C ILE A 177 -2.76 -9.19 12.26
N PRO A 178 -3.08 -8.77 11.01
CA PRO A 178 -2.88 -9.64 9.86
C PRO A 178 -1.42 -10.11 9.76
N PRO A 179 -1.16 -11.32 9.29
CA PRO A 179 0.20 -11.77 9.07
C PRO A 179 0.91 -10.85 8.07
N GLU A 180 2.15 -10.46 8.41
CA GLU A 180 3.03 -9.62 7.59
C GLU A 180 2.39 -8.28 7.15
N PRO A 181 1.89 -7.46 8.09
CA PRO A 181 1.08 -6.27 7.78
C PRO A 181 1.83 -5.25 6.93
N VAL A 182 3.14 -5.18 7.07
CA VAL A 182 4.01 -4.19 6.41
C VAL A 182 4.80 -4.74 5.23
N ARG A 183 4.79 -6.05 5.00
CA ARG A 183 5.51 -6.66 3.88
C ARG A 183 4.96 -6.19 2.53
N PRO A 184 5.83 -5.93 1.54
CA PRO A 184 5.40 -5.65 0.17
C PRO A 184 4.49 -6.75 -0.39
N PRO A 185 3.57 -6.44 -1.32
CA PRO A 185 2.78 -7.46 -1.99
C PRO A 185 3.66 -8.49 -2.70
N PRO A 186 3.29 -9.77 -2.69
CA PRO A 186 3.97 -10.77 -3.49
C PRO A 186 4.09 -10.33 -4.96
N GLY A 187 5.26 -10.50 -5.55
CA GLY A 187 5.52 -10.11 -6.94
C GLY A 187 6.00 -8.68 -7.14
N GLU A 188 5.98 -7.80 -6.14
CA GLU A 188 6.41 -6.40 -6.32
C GLU A 188 7.89 -6.29 -6.71
N VAL A 189 8.77 -7.11 -6.13
CA VAL A 189 10.20 -7.19 -6.55
C VAL A 189 10.30 -7.57 -8.02
N ARG A 190 9.64 -8.66 -8.43
CA ARG A 190 9.65 -9.13 -9.83
C ARG A 190 9.12 -8.09 -10.81
N LEU A 191 8.09 -7.34 -10.40
CA LEU A 191 7.55 -6.26 -11.24
C LEU A 191 8.60 -5.16 -11.46
N VAL A 192 9.28 -4.73 -10.40
CA VAL A 192 10.30 -3.67 -10.52
C VAL A 192 11.51 -4.17 -11.29
N GLU A 193 11.94 -5.43 -11.11
CA GLU A 193 12.99 -6.06 -11.90
C GLU A 193 12.62 -6.10 -13.39
N ALA A 194 11.41 -6.52 -13.72
CA ALA A 194 10.94 -6.57 -15.11
C ALA A 194 10.90 -5.16 -15.76
N LEU A 195 10.45 -4.14 -15.01
CA LEU A 195 10.48 -2.76 -15.47
C LEU A 195 11.91 -2.25 -15.68
N LEU A 196 12.82 -2.60 -14.80
CA LEU A 196 14.24 -2.27 -14.93
C LEU A 196 14.88 -2.94 -16.17
N GLU A 197 14.52 -4.19 -16.44
CA GLU A 197 14.98 -4.90 -17.64
C GLU A 197 14.42 -4.28 -18.93
N ILE A 198 13.15 -3.85 -18.94
CA ILE A 198 12.58 -3.08 -20.05
C ILE A 198 13.39 -1.81 -20.27
N HIS A 199 13.65 -1.05 -19.21
CA HIS A 199 14.43 0.19 -19.31
C HIS A 199 15.83 -0.07 -19.86
N ARG A 200 16.56 -1.05 -19.30
CA ARG A 200 17.90 -1.43 -19.76
C ARG A 200 17.91 -1.87 -21.22
N HIS A 201 16.88 -2.61 -21.64
CA HIS A 201 16.76 -3.03 -23.04
C HIS A 201 16.57 -1.82 -23.96
N LEU A 202 15.64 -0.91 -23.65
CA LEU A 202 15.40 0.30 -24.44
C LEU A 202 16.63 1.21 -24.51
N VAL A 203 17.35 1.38 -23.41
CA VAL A 203 18.63 2.15 -23.41
C VAL A 203 19.67 1.50 -24.32
N ARG A 204 19.80 0.16 -24.30
CA ARG A 204 20.76 -0.57 -25.13
C ARG A 204 20.48 -0.46 -26.61
N ILE A 205 19.21 -0.45 -27.00
CA ILE A 205 18.78 -0.41 -28.40
C ILE A 205 18.39 0.98 -28.88
N ASP A 206 18.65 1.99 -28.11
CA ASP A 206 18.19 3.37 -28.27
C ASP A 206 18.37 3.91 -29.71
N ALA A 207 19.54 3.70 -30.35
CA ALA A 207 19.77 4.09 -31.71
C ALA A 207 18.96 3.35 -32.78
N ARG A 208 18.21 2.29 -32.37
CA ARG A 208 17.45 1.41 -33.25
C ARG A 208 15.93 1.46 -32.97
N VAL A 209 15.52 2.40 -32.12
CA VAL A 209 14.12 2.64 -31.78
C VAL A 209 13.74 4.04 -32.15
N GLU A 210 12.67 4.17 -32.93
CA GLU A 210 12.06 5.44 -33.28
C GLU A 210 10.82 5.66 -32.42
N TYR A 211 10.70 6.86 -31.87
CA TYR A 211 9.55 7.29 -31.11
C TYR A 211 8.59 8.06 -32.01
N ALA A 212 7.52 7.41 -32.45
CA ALA A 212 6.54 8.00 -33.35
C ALA A 212 5.34 8.50 -32.53
N GLY A 213 5.15 9.84 -32.47
CA GLY A 213 3.90 10.49 -32.08
C GLY A 213 3.27 10.05 -30.75
N GLY A 214 4.03 10.13 -29.66
CA GLY A 214 3.46 10.15 -28.31
C GLY A 214 3.37 8.82 -27.54
N ARG A 215 3.34 7.65 -28.17
CA ARG A 215 3.30 6.35 -27.45
C ARG A 215 3.71 5.15 -28.32
N GLU A 216 4.02 5.35 -29.56
CA GLU A 216 4.36 4.27 -30.49
C GLU A 216 5.87 4.12 -30.58
N LEU A 217 6.36 2.88 -30.31
CA LEU A 217 7.76 2.51 -30.48
C LEU A 217 7.89 1.72 -31.80
N ARG A 218 8.75 2.18 -32.71
CA ARG A 218 9.08 1.49 -33.95
C ARG A 218 10.48 0.92 -33.83
N PHE A 219 10.59 -0.38 -33.91
CA PHE A 219 11.84 -1.11 -33.81
C PHE A 219 12.40 -1.35 -35.22
N GLN A 220 13.65 -1.02 -35.43
CA GLN A 220 14.33 -1.29 -36.70
C GLN A 220 14.67 -2.76 -36.92
N ARG A 221 14.76 -3.55 -35.83
CA ARG A 221 15.04 -4.99 -35.87
C ARG A 221 13.95 -5.78 -35.21
N GLU A 222 13.54 -6.85 -35.86
CA GLU A 222 12.49 -7.74 -35.33
C GLU A 222 12.91 -8.43 -34.02
N GLU A 223 14.20 -8.76 -33.87
CA GLU A 223 14.73 -9.35 -32.63
C GLU A 223 14.55 -8.43 -31.41
N ASP A 224 14.76 -7.12 -31.61
CA ASP A 224 14.59 -6.12 -30.54
C ASP A 224 13.09 -5.99 -30.15
N LEU A 225 12.20 -6.00 -31.15
CA LEU A 225 10.74 -6.03 -30.91
C LEU A 225 10.31 -7.29 -30.17
N ARG A 226 10.77 -8.48 -30.59
CA ARG A 226 10.42 -9.74 -29.92
C ARG A 226 10.90 -9.74 -28.48
N ARG A 227 12.13 -9.26 -28.23
CA ARG A 227 12.66 -9.16 -26.87
C ARG A 227 11.86 -8.17 -26.02
N PHE A 228 11.50 -7.02 -26.56
CA PHE A 228 10.65 -6.04 -25.87
C PHE A 228 9.29 -6.63 -25.52
N GLN A 229 8.62 -7.35 -26.45
CA GLN A 229 7.35 -8.00 -26.19
C GLN A 229 7.43 -9.05 -25.06
N GLN A 230 8.51 -9.85 -25.03
CA GLN A 230 8.74 -10.79 -23.92
C GLN A 230 8.87 -10.09 -22.58
N LEU A 231 9.60 -8.97 -22.52
CA LEU A 231 9.77 -8.19 -21.29
C LEU A 231 8.46 -7.56 -20.83
N ILE A 232 7.65 -7.03 -21.75
CA ILE A 232 6.33 -6.49 -21.45
C ILE A 232 5.40 -7.59 -20.93
N ALA A 233 5.42 -8.78 -21.51
CA ALA A 233 4.62 -9.92 -21.03
C ALA A 233 5.03 -10.31 -19.61
N ALA A 234 6.33 -10.43 -19.32
CA ALA A 234 6.84 -10.71 -17.98
C ALA A 234 6.45 -9.65 -16.95
N ALA A 235 6.50 -8.36 -17.33
CA ALA A 235 6.03 -7.27 -16.47
C ALA A 235 4.51 -7.34 -16.24
N GLY A 236 3.73 -7.71 -17.24
CA GLY A 236 2.28 -7.93 -17.14
C GLY A 236 1.93 -9.05 -16.16
N GLU A 237 2.62 -10.19 -16.25
CA GLU A 237 2.46 -11.30 -15.31
C GLU A 237 2.82 -10.90 -13.87
N ALA A 238 3.92 -10.19 -13.68
CA ALA A 238 4.34 -9.69 -12.39
C ALA A 238 3.32 -8.67 -11.81
N ALA A 239 2.79 -7.78 -12.63
CA ALA A 239 1.75 -6.83 -12.24
C ALA A 239 0.47 -7.54 -11.80
N ALA A 240 0.04 -8.57 -12.52
CA ALA A 240 -1.11 -9.39 -12.13
C ALA A 240 -0.90 -10.08 -10.78
N ALA A 241 0.31 -10.61 -10.52
CA ALA A 241 0.65 -11.21 -9.23
C ALA A 241 0.62 -10.18 -8.08
N VAL A 242 1.07 -8.95 -8.31
CA VAL A 242 0.98 -7.85 -7.34
C VAL A 242 -0.48 -7.52 -7.03
N ASP A 243 -1.34 -7.42 -8.04
CA ASP A 243 -2.76 -7.10 -7.85
C ASP A 243 -3.48 -8.22 -7.08
N GLN A 244 -3.22 -9.49 -7.41
CA GLN A 244 -3.73 -10.63 -6.65
C GLN A 244 -3.25 -10.61 -5.19
N GLY A 245 -1.96 -10.31 -4.97
CA GLY A 245 -1.39 -10.18 -3.63
C GLY A 245 -2.04 -9.06 -2.82
N ARG A 246 -2.31 -7.91 -3.43
CA ARG A 246 -3.04 -6.79 -2.81
C ARG A 246 -4.46 -7.16 -2.42
N GLN A 247 -5.20 -7.84 -3.32
CA GLN A 247 -6.55 -8.30 -3.06
C GLN A 247 -6.59 -9.32 -1.91
N ALA A 248 -5.67 -10.30 -1.91
CA ALA A 248 -5.55 -11.27 -0.83
C ALA A 248 -5.24 -10.61 0.51
N LYS A 249 -4.35 -9.59 0.53
CA LYS A 249 -4.02 -8.83 1.73
C LYS A 249 -5.22 -8.04 2.24
N ALA A 250 -5.94 -7.35 1.36
CA ALA A 250 -7.16 -6.62 1.70
C ALA A 250 -8.24 -7.55 2.30
N ALA A 251 -8.45 -8.74 1.72
CA ALA A 251 -9.37 -9.73 2.25
C ALA A 251 -8.98 -10.22 3.66
N LYS A 252 -7.69 -10.47 3.90
CA LYS A 252 -7.19 -10.84 5.24
C LYS A 252 -7.39 -9.72 6.27
N GLN A 253 -7.15 -8.47 5.87
CA GLN A 253 -7.37 -7.31 6.73
C GLN A 253 -8.85 -7.15 7.08
N ALA A 254 -9.75 -7.27 6.10
CA ALA A 254 -11.19 -7.23 6.32
C ALA A 254 -11.65 -8.36 7.24
N ALA A 255 -11.13 -9.58 7.08
CA ALA A 255 -11.45 -10.71 7.95
C ALA A 255 -10.96 -10.51 9.39
N ALA A 256 -9.76 -9.92 9.58
CA ALA A 256 -9.24 -9.58 10.90
C ALA A 256 -10.12 -8.52 11.57
N PHE A 257 -10.48 -7.47 10.85
CA PHE A 257 -11.37 -6.42 11.34
C PHE A 257 -12.75 -6.96 11.73
N ASN A 258 -13.36 -7.81 10.89
CA ASN A 258 -14.66 -8.43 11.20
C ASN A 258 -14.64 -9.29 12.48
N ARG A 259 -13.50 -9.92 12.80
CA ARG A 259 -13.34 -10.66 14.06
C ARG A 259 -13.30 -9.75 15.29
N LEU A 260 -12.79 -8.53 15.15
CA LEU A 260 -12.73 -7.56 16.24
C LEU A 260 -14.08 -6.92 16.58
N ILE A 261 -14.94 -6.78 15.57
CA ILE A 261 -16.26 -6.14 15.72
C ILE A 261 -17.30 -7.11 16.30
N ARG A 262 -17.16 -8.39 16.02
CA ARG A 262 -18.00 -9.43 16.61
C ARG A 262 -17.68 -9.67 18.07
#